data_dd9035ea822fc44400d4116c90c52d44
#
_entry.id   dd9035ea822fc44400d4116c90c52d44
#
_cell.length_a   1.000
_cell.length_b   1.000
_cell.length_c   1.000
_cell.angle_alpha   90.00
_cell.angle_beta   90.00
_cell.angle_gamma   90.00
#
_symmetry.space_group_name_H-M   'P 1'
#
loop_
_entity.id
_entity.type
_entity.pdbx_description
1 polymer ?
#
loop_
_entity_poly.entity_id
_entity_poly.type
_entity_poly.pdbx_seq_one_letter_code
_entity_poly.pdbx_strand_id
1 'polypeptide(L)'
;MENQTYTPRIVGFLCNWCTYAAADSAGVSRFKMPPSVMVVRVMCSGRVDPLFVLTAFFSGADGVLISGCWPGQCHYQKGNLHARRRTALLKSIFDTLELEMADRFRLSWVSASEAPRFVQVVKEFTDQVEQAGPSPICNELFL
;
A
#
# COMPACT_ATOMS: atom_id res chain seq x y z
N MET A 1 -13.99 -0.88 -30.61
CA MET A 1 -13.58 -0.15 -29.40
C MET A 1 -13.16 -1.18 -28.38
N GLU A 2 -11.86 -1.36 -28.23
CA GLU A 2 -11.35 -2.23 -27.17
C GLU A 2 -11.72 -1.58 -25.84
N ASN A 3 -12.52 -2.27 -25.04
CA ASN A 3 -12.75 -1.96 -23.65
C ASN A 3 -11.38 -2.07 -22.96
N GLN A 4 -10.64 -0.98 -22.85
CA GLN A 4 -9.46 -0.94 -21.98
C GLN A 4 -9.98 -1.15 -20.56
N THR A 5 -9.88 -2.38 -20.11
CA THR A 5 -10.14 -2.72 -18.69
C THR A 5 -9.18 -1.88 -17.86
N TYR A 6 -9.73 -0.98 -17.05
CA TYR A 6 -8.96 -0.18 -16.12
C TYR A 6 -8.13 -1.11 -15.20
N THR A 7 -6.84 -0.88 -15.15
CA THR A 7 -5.93 -1.59 -14.25
C THR A 7 -5.34 -0.60 -13.27
N PRO A 8 -5.61 -0.71 -11.97
CA PRO A 8 -5.14 0.24 -10.99
C PRO A 8 -3.61 0.21 -10.87
N ARG A 9 -3.02 1.38 -10.64
CA ARG A 9 -1.59 1.54 -10.33
C ARG A 9 -1.44 1.70 -8.83
N ILE A 10 -0.86 0.71 -8.18
CA ILE A 10 -0.69 0.67 -6.73
C ILE A 10 0.79 0.72 -6.38
N VAL A 11 1.15 1.57 -5.43
CA VAL A 11 2.49 1.59 -4.84
C VAL A 11 2.42 0.92 -3.47
N GLY A 12 3.22 -0.12 -3.28
CA GLY A 12 3.34 -0.86 -2.02
C GLY A 12 4.67 -0.59 -1.32
N PHE A 13 4.65 0.13 -0.20
CA PHE A 13 5.81 0.29 0.67
C PHE A 13 5.89 -0.91 1.62
N LEU A 14 6.85 -1.80 1.40
CA LEU A 14 6.98 -3.05 2.15
C LEU A 14 8.21 -3.02 3.06
N CYS A 15 8.00 -3.36 4.33
CA CYS A 15 9.08 -3.49 5.30
C CYS A 15 10.04 -4.64 4.91
N ASN A 16 11.34 -4.34 4.89
CA ASN A 16 12.39 -5.29 4.53
C ASN A 16 12.38 -6.58 5.36
N TRP A 17 12.10 -6.47 6.67
CA TRP A 17 12.26 -7.57 7.62
C TRP A 17 11.06 -8.51 7.73
N CYS A 18 9.91 -8.09 7.22
CA CYS A 18 8.67 -8.87 7.32
C CYS A 18 7.92 -8.96 5.99
N THR A 19 7.20 -7.93 5.60
CA THR A 19 6.31 -8.01 4.43
C THR A 19 7.05 -8.24 3.13
N TYR A 20 8.24 -7.63 2.95
CA TYR A 20 9.03 -7.87 1.73
C TYR A 20 9.51 -9.33 1.67
N ALA A 21 9.92 -9.92 2.80
CA ALA A 21 10.27 -11.33 2.87
C ALA A 21 9.06 -12.24 2.55
N ALA A 22 7.87 -11.89 3.02
CA ALA A 22 6.65 -12.60 2.67
C ALA A 22 6.31 -12.48 1.17
N ALA A 23 6.50 -11.29 0.59
CA ALA A 23 6.32 -11.05 -0.85
C ALA A 23 7.29 -11.87 -1.68
N ASP A 24 8.56 -11.92 -1.30
CA ASP A 24 9.60 -12.73 -1.94
C ASP A 24 9.26 -14.22 -1.86
N SER A 25 8.88 -14.71 -0.70
CA SER A 25 8.41 -16.08 -0.48
C SER A 25 7.18 -16.43 -1.34
N ALA A 26 6.23 -15.51 -1.46
CA ALA A 26 5.06 -15.67 -2.32
C ALA A 26 5.46 -15.80 -3.80
N GLY A 27 6.42 -15.00 -4.26
CA GLY A 27 6.96 -15.08 -5.62
C GLY A 27 7.67 -16.39 -5.89
N VAL A 28 8.55 -16.82 -4.99
CA VAL A 28 9.27 -18.11 -5.08
C VAL A 28 8.29 -19.28 -5.08
N SER A 29 7.24 -19.23 -4.27
CA SER A 29 6.18 -20.24 -4.23
C SER A 29 5.18 -20.14 -5.39
N ARG A 30 5.38 -19.20 -6.31
CA ARG A 30 4.55 -19.00 -7.51
C ARG A 30 3.07 -18.74 -7.20
N PHE A 31 2.79 -18.06 -6.11
CA PHE A 31 1.44 -17.57 -5.85
C PHE A 31 1.03 -16.54 -6.90
N LYS A 32 -0.17 -16.69 -7.44
CA LYS A 32 -0.72 -15.74 -8.40
C LYS A 32 -1.19 -14.48 -7.69
N MET A 33 -0.69 -13.34 -8.12
CA MET A 33 -1.06 -12.02 -7.60
C MET A 33 -1.39 -11.08 -8.76
N PRO A 34 -2.26 -10.08 -8.54
CA PRO A 34 -2.45 -9.02 -9.51
C PRO A 34 -1.13 -8.29 -9.81
N PRO A 35 -0.84 -7.96 -11.07
CA PRO A 35 0.40 -7.26 -11.44
C PRO A 35 0.38 -5.75 -11.13
N SER A 36 -0.68 -5.28 -10.48
CA SER A 36 -0.97 -3.86 -10.25
C SER A 36 -0.09 -3.18 -9.20
N VAL A 37 0.65 -3.96 -8.39
CA VAL A 37 1.41 -3.43 -7.25
C VAL A 37 2.89 -3.29 -7.62
N MET A 38 3.36 -2.04 -7.61
CA MET A 38 4.78 -1.71 -7.66
C MET A 38 5.34 -1.66 -6.25
N VAL A 39 6.32 -2.51 -5.97
CA VAL A 39 6.91 -2.64 -4.64
C VAL A 39 8.06 -1.67 -4.43
N VAL A 40 7.99 -0.89 -3.37
CA VAL A 40 9.09 -0.08 -2.84
C VAL A 40 9.51 -0.68 -1.50
N ARG A 41 10.71 -1.26 -1.45
CA ARG A 41 11.26 -1.82 -0.22
C ARG A 41 11.78 -0.71 0.68
N VAL A 42 11.34 -0.70 1.92
CA VAL A 42 11.82 0.19 2.98
C VAL A 42 12.37 -0.61 4.14
N MET A 43 13.34 -0.09 4.88
CA MET A 43 13.92 -0.81 6.01
C MET A 43 12.90 -1.09 7.11
N CYS A 44 11.94 -0.19 7.32
CA CYS A 44 10.86 -0.34 8.27
C CYS A 44 9.64 0.44 7.77
N SER A 45 8.44 -0.04 8.06
CA SER A 45 7.22 0.73 7.78
C SER A 45 7.23 2.11 8.46
N GLY A 46 7.92 2.24 9.60
CA GLY A 46 8.15 3.52 10.28
C GLY A 46 9.01 4.52 9.49
N ARG A 47 9.70 4.09 8.42
CA ARG A 47 10.43 4.98 7.51
C ARG A 47 9.52 5.70 6.54
N VAL A 48 8.33 5.19 6.31
CA VAL A 48 7.39 5.77 5.35
C VAL A 48 6.86 7.09 5.90
N ASP A 49 7.35 8.17 5.33
CA ASP A 49 6.86 9.51 5.61
C ASP A 49 5.52 9.75 4.91
N PRO A 50 4.57 10.49 5.50
CA PRO A 50 3.36 10.91 4.79
C PRO A 50 3.62 11.53 3.43
N LEU A 51 4.74 12.23 3.27
CA LEU A 51 5.15 12.80 1.98
C LEU A 51 5.41 11.73 0.91
N PHE A 52 5.89 10.55 1.28
CA PHE A 52 6.06 9.45 0.33
C PHE A 52 4.71 8.99 -0.24
N VAL A 53 3.71 8.92 0.62
CA VAL A 53 2.33 8.55 0.22
C VAL A 53 1.76 9.60 -0.72
N LEU A 54 1.87 10.88 -0.36
CA LEU A 54 1.41 11.99 -1.20
C LEU A 54 2.15 12.02 -2.55
N THR A 55 3.47 11.84 -2.53
CA THR A 55 4.27 11.80 -3.76
C THR A 55 3.82 10.65 -4.67
N ALA A 56 3.51 9.48 -4.12
CA ALA A 56 3.00 8.37 -4.91
C ALA A 56 1.67 8.73 -5.60
N PHE A 57 0.72 9.33 -4.87
CA PHE A 57 -0.54 9.78 -5.46
C PHE A 57 -0.35 10.87 -6.52
N PHE A 58 0.48 11.86 -6.25
CA PHE A 58 0.79 12.91 -7.23
C PHE A 58 1.54 12.40 -8.46
N SER A 59 2.26 11.30 -8.31
CA SER A 59 2.94 10.62 -9.44
C SER A 59 2.02 9.69 -10.24
N GLY A 60 0.75 9.61 -9.89
CA GLY A 60 -0.25 8.86 -10.63
C GLY A 60 -0.63 7.50 -10.05
N ALA A 61 -0.31 7.22 -8.78
CA ALA A 61 -0.82 6.04 -8.12
C ALA A 61 -2.33 6.18 -7.84
N ASP A 62 -3.06 5.11 -8.07
CA ASP A 62 -4.48 4.99 -7.75
C ASP A 62 -4.71 4.50 -6.33
N GLY A 63 -3.71 3.80 -5.77
CA GLY A 63 -3.71 3.31 -4.41
C GLY A 63 -2.31 3.22 -3.82
N VAL A 64 -2.22 3.36 -2.49
CA VAL A 64 -0.97 3.20 -1.74
C VAL A 64 -1.19 2.23 -0.59
N LEU A 65 -0.37 1.19 -0.56
CA LEU A 65 -0.33 0.18 0.50
C LEU A 65 0.95 0.38 1.32
N ILE A 66 0.81 0.50 2.63
CA ILE A 66 1.93 0.37 3.55
C ILE A 66 1.78 -0.97 4.27
N SER A 67 2.82 -1.78 4.29
CA SER A 67 2.77 -3.05 5.01
C SER A 67 4.02 -3.28 5.84
N GLY A 68 3.82 -3.65 7.09
CA GLY A 68 4.86 -3.82 8.09
C GLY A 68 4.62 -4.98 9.04
N CYS A 69 5.51 -5.10 10.02
CA CYS A 69 5.43 -6.13 11.05
C CYS A 69 4.22 -5.94 11.95
N TRP A 70 3.67 -7.03 12.45
CA TRP A 70 2.65 -7.00 13.49
C TRP A 70 3.12 -6.19 14.72
N PRO A 71 2.20 -5.51 15.42
CA PRO A 71 2.53 -4.86 16.69
C PRO A 71 3.22 -5.83 17.65
N GLY A 72 4.34 -5.41 18.23
CA GLY A 72 5.18 -6.26 19.07
C GLY A 72 6.26 -7.07 18.34
N GLN A 73 6.24 -7.14 17.01
CA GLN A 73 7.18 -7.92 16.19
C GLN A 73 8.11 -7.04 15.34
N CYS A 74 8.08 -5.73 15.51
CA CYS A 74 8.91 -4.82 14.73
C CYS A 74 10.40 -5.04 15.01
N HIS A 75 11.22 -5.19 13.96
CA HIS A 75 12.66 -5.33 14.06
C HIS A 75 13.31 -4.15 14.82
N TYR A 76 12.77 -2.96 14.66
CA TYR A 76 13.19 -1.72 15.33
C TYR A 76 12.29 -1.36 16.53
N GLN A 77 11.56 -2.30 17.08
CA GLN A 77 10.68 -2.23 18.24
C GLN A 77 9.40 -1.39 18.02
N LYS A 78 9.49 -0.11 17.61
CA LYS A 78 8.36 0.82 17.53
C LYS A 78 8.06 1.36 16.14
N GLY A 79 8.79 0.95 15.11
CA GLY A 79 8.64 1.49 13.76
C GLY A 79 7.24 1.32 13.19
N ASN A 80 6.63 0.15 13.37
CA ASN A 80 5.26 -0.13 12.95
C ASN A 80 4.21 0.71 13.70
N LEU A 81 4.45 1.04 14.95
CA LEU A 81 3.57 1.93 15.73
C LEU A 81 3.63 3.37 15.21
N HIS A 82 4.81 3.83 14.79
CA HIS A 82 4.95 5.13 14.12
C HIS A 82 4.22 5.14 12.78
N ALA A 83 4.34 4.07 12.00
CA ALA A 83 3.60 3.90 10.75
C ALA A 83 2.09 4.00 10.98
N ARG A 84 1.58 3.32 12.01
CA ARG A 84 0.16 3.36 12.38
C ARG A 84 -0.32 4.77 12.71
N ARG A 85 0.43 5.52 13.51
CA ARG A 85 0.10 6.90 13.88
C ARG A 85 0.07 7.83 12.67
N ARG A 86 1.09 7.76 11.82
CA ARG A 86 1.18 8.57 10.59
C ARG A 86 0.08 8.25 9.61
N THR A 87 -0.26 6.97 9.45
CA THR A 87 -1.37 6.53 8.59
C THR A 87 -2.70 7.06 9.10
N ALA A 88 -2.96 6.97 10.41
CA ALA A 88 -4.18 7.50 11.01
C ALA A 88 -4.30 9.02 10.83
N LEU A 89 -3.20 9.75 11.04
CA LEU A 89 -3.16 11.19 10.84
C LEU A 89 -3.44 11.56 9.37
N LEU A 90 -2.79 10.89 8.44
CA LEU A 90 -2.96 11.18 7.00
C LEU A 90 -4.40 10.87 6.54
N LYS A 91 -4.99 9.78 7.03
CA LYS A 91 -6.41 9.48 6.78
C LYS A 91 -7.32 10.57 7.31
N SER A 92 -7.10 11.04 8.53
CA SER A 92 -7.87 12.15 9.11
C SER A 92 -7.76 13.44 8.29
N ILE A 93 -6.58 13.71 7.72
CA ILE A 93 -6.39 14.86 6.82
C ILE A 93 -7.20 14.68 5.54
N PHE A 94 -7.16 13.51 4.92
CA PHE A 94 -7.95 13.22 3.72
C PHE A 94 -9.46 13.37 3.98
N ASP A 95 -9.94 12.87 5.12
CA ASP A 95 -11.34 13.00 5.51
C ASP A 95 -11.74 14.47 5.73
N THR A 96 -10.87 15.26 6.38
CA THR A 96 -11.10 16.70 6.62
C THR A 96 -11.16 17.51 5.32
N LEU A 97 -10.37 17.11 4.34
CA LEU A 97 -10.34 17.75 3.02
C LEU A 97 -11.41 17.19 2.07
N GLU A 98 -12.28 16.32 2.55
CA GLU A 98 -13.33 15.65 1.76
C GLU A 98 -12.78 14.93 0.51
N LEU A 99 -11.54 14.45 0.59
CA LEU A 99 -10.93 13.67 -0.47
C LEU A 99 -11.37 12.19 -0.36
N GLU A 100 -11.86 11.63 -1.44
CA GLU A 100 -12.28 10.22 -1.51
C GLU A 100 -11.08 9.27 -1.54
N MET A 101 -10.29 9.28 -0.45
CA MET A 101 -9.04 8.53 -0.34
C MET A 101 -9.12 7.32 0.60
N ALA A 102 -10.24 7.10 1.28
CA ALA A 102 -10.39 6.05 2.28
C ALA A 102 -10.08 4.65 1.70
N ASP A 103 -10.56 4.38 0.50
CA ASP A 103 -10.39 3.08 -0.19
C ASP A 103 -9.07 2.97 -0.97
N ARG A 104 -8.28 4.04 -1.00
CA ARG A 104 -7.05 4.13 -1.78
C ARG A 104 -5.77 4.07 -0.94
N PHE A 105 -5.91 4.12 0.38
CA PHE A 105 -4.77 4.13 1.29
C PHE A 105 -4.97 3.12 2.42
N ARG A 106 -4.11 2.11 2.49
CA ARG A 106 -4.22 1.01 3.44
C ARG A 106 -2.90 0.76 4.17
N LEU A 107 -3.00 0.49 5.47
CA LEU A 107 -1.93 -0.06 6.28
C LEU A 107 -2.28 -1.51 6.64
N SER A 108 -1.36 -2.42 6.44
CA SER A 108 -1.52 -3.85 6.74
C SER A 108 -0.35 -4.40 7.53
N TRP A 109 -0.62 -5.44 8.30
CA TRP A 109 0.37 -6.18 9.05
C TRP A 109 0.56 -7.56 8.43
N VAL A 110 1.81 -7.87 8.05
CA VAL A 110 2.18 -9.16 7.46
C VAL A 110 3.54 -9.55 8.01
N SER A 111 3.66 -10.71 8.64
CA SER A 111 4.95 -11.24 9.07
C SER A 111 5.69 -11.94 7.93
N ALA A 112 7.00 -12.16 8.11
CA ALA A 112 7.86 -12.78 7.10
C ALA A 112 7.40 -14.18 6.66
N SER A 113 6.74 -14.92 7.55
CA SER A 113 6.24 -16.28 7.30
C SER A 113 4.83 -16.32 6.69
N GLU A 114 4.19 -15.16 6.49
CA GLU A 114 2.79 -15.07 6.07
C GLU A 114 2.63 -14.76 4.58
N ALA A 115 3.32 -15.50 3.71
CA ALA A 115 3.19 -15.33 2.26
C ALA A 115 1.73 -15.43 1.75
N PRO A 116 0.89 -16.39 2.21
CA PRO A 116 -0.51 -16.44 1.81
C PRO A 116 -1.30 -15.19 2.23
N ARG A 117 -1.01 -14.66 3.42
CA ARG A 117 -1.64 -13.41 3.89
C ARG A 117 -1.24 -12.23 3.03
N PHE A 118 0.02 -12.13 2.64
CA PHE A 118 0.48 -11.08 1.73
C PHE A 118 -0.30 -11.11 0.41
N VAL A 119 -0.44 -12.29 -0.19
CA VAL A 119 -1.23 -12.48 -1.42
C VAL A 119 -2.67 -12.04 -1.25
N GLN A 120 -3.29 -12.41 -0.12
CA GLN A 120 -4.65 -12.01 0.21
C GLN A 120 -4.79 -10.49 0.33
N VAL A 121 -3.89 -9.83 1.07
CA VAL A 121 -3.88 -8.37 1.24
C VAL A 121 -3.74 -7.66 -0.11
N VAL A 122 -2.85 -8.12 -0.97
CA VAL A 122 -2.65 -7.54 -2.31
C VAL A 122 -3.90 -7.69 -3.17
N LYS A 123 -4.53 -8.86 -3.17
CA LYS A 123 -5.77 -9.09 -3.93
C LYS A 123 -6.91 -8.21 -3.44
N GLU A 124 -7.19 -8.24 -2.15
CA GLU A 124 -8.26 -7.44 -1.55
C GLU A 124 -8.07 -5.95 -1.81
N PHE A 125 -6.85 -5.45 -1.65
CA PHE A 125 -6.57 -4.04 -1.86
C PHE A 125 -6.64 -3.65 -3.34
N THR A 126 -6.18 -4.51 -4.24
CA THR A 126 -6.30 -4.28 -5.69
C THR A 126 -7.77 -4.19 -6.09
N ASP A 127 -8.61 -5.13 -5.65
CA ASP A 127 -10.04 -5.14 -5.93
C ASP A 127 -10.72 -3.88 -5.38
N GLN A 128 -10.34 -3.46 -4.18
CA GLN A 128 -10.86 -2.24 -3.53
C GLN A 128 -10.52 -0.98 -4.34
N VAL A 129 -9.28 -0.84 -4.78
CA VAL A 129 -8.83 0.32 -5.59
C VAL A 129 -9.45 0.27 -6.99
N GLU A 130 -9.61 -0.92 -7.58
CA GLU A 130 -10.26 -1.10 -8.88
C GLU A 130 -11.72 -0.63 -8.83
N GLN A 131 -12.46 -0.98 -7.79
CA GLN A 131 -13.84 -0.52 -7.57
C GLN A 131 -13.93 0.99 -7.35
N ALA A 132 -12.94 1.59 -6.69
CA ALA A 132 -12.87 3.03 -6.48
C ALA A 132 -12.54 3.81 -7.78
N GLY A 133 -11.98 3.14 -8.79
CA GLY A 133 -11.61 3.75 -10.06
C GLY A 133 -10.31 4.58 -10.01
N PRO A 134 -10.01 5.38 -11.03
CA PRO A 134 -8.83 6.23 -11.08
C PRO A 134 -8.78 7.25 -9.94
N SER A 135 -7.57 7.58 -9.48
CA SER A 135 -7.38 8.54 -8.40
C SER A 135 -7.82 9.95 -8.81
N PRO A 136 -8.63 10.65 -8.01
CA PRO A 136 -9.03 12.03 -8.31
C PRO A 136 -7.83 12.99 -8.30
N ILE A 137 -6.84 12.75 -7.46
CA ILE A 137 -5.65 13.61 -7.33
C ILE A 137 -4.84 13.63 -8.63
N CYS A 138 -4.73 12.51 -9.32
CA CYS A 138 -3.96 12.41 -10.56
C CYS A 138 -4.62 13.21 -11.71
N ASN A 139 -5.95 13.30 -11.72
CA ASN A 139 -6.70 13.94 -12.79
C ASN A 139 -6.75 15.46 -12.67
N GLU A 140 -6.63 16.02 -11.48
CA GLU A 140 -6.77 17.45 -11.24
C GLU A 140 -5.46 18.24 -11.41
N LEU A 141 -4.31 17.60 -11.28
CA LEU A 141 -3.01 18.30 -11.27
C LEU A 141 -2.24 18.23 -12.60
N PHE A 142 -2.68 17.43 -13.55
CA PHE A 142 -2.03 17.28 -14.86
C PHE A 142 -2.92 17.73 -16.04
N LEU A 143 -4.02 18.42 -15.75
CA LEU A 143 -4.81 19.16 -16.71
C LEU A 143 -4.56 20.66 -16.57
#